data_4d8a9ffd94df53799cdd421b822a42a7
#
_entry.id   4d8a9ffd94df53799cdd421b822a42a7
#
_cell.length_a   1.000
_cell.length_b   1.000
_cell.length_c   1.000
_cell.angle_alpha   90.00
_cell.angle_beta   90.00
_cell.angle_gamma   90.00
#
_symmetry.space_group_name_H-M   'P 1'
#
loop_
_entity.id
_entity.type
_entity.pdbx_description
1 polymer ?
#
loop_
_entity_poly.entity_id
_entity_poly.type
_entity_poly.pdbx_seq_one_letter_code
_entity_poly.pdbx_strand_id
1 'polypeptide(L)'
;MSDKAKVTQERILDAAIKVFSHKGYHETKVDDIVEESATSKGAVYFYFPGKQQIFLALIDKFADVLQQRMIAAVTPVNDGVERVNLALQVCLETFAQYRGLAKIFLVQAVGLGAVFETKRLQLHDRFAGVIKSYLDEAIAGGEIEPIDTEVIAYAWMGAINEVVIRWVYTGQPEPERLITPLRAMLLRSVGVPAARIEQLSPTPTITSKDN
;
A
#
# COMPACT_ATOMS: atom_id res chain seq x y z
N MET A 1 14.46 18.08 12.67
CA MET A 1 13.77 19.05 11.78
C MET A 1 12.78 19.82 12.62
N SER A 2 12.62 21.17 12.40
CA SER A 2 11.59 21.95 13.09
C SER A 2 10.20 21.55 12.57
N ASP A 3 9.14 21.74 13.39
CA ASP A 3 7.76 21.42 12.99
C ASP A 3 7.34 22.15 11.70
N LYS A 4 7.79 23.38 11.53
CA LYS A 4 7.54 24.17 10.31
C LYS A 4 8.17 23.53 9.06
N ALA A 5 9.32 22.90 9.20
CA ALA A 5 10.00 22.20 8.10
C ALA A 5 9.23 20.94 7.67
N LYS A 6 8.71 20.16 8.65
CA LYS A 6 7.88 18.99 8.38
C LYS A 6 6.59 19.37 7.66
N VAL A 7 5.89 20.40 8.14
CA VAL A 7 4.64 20.90 7.52
C VAL A 7 4.88 21.33 6.06
N THR A 8 6.01 21.99 5.78
CA THR A 8 6.32 22.40 4.40
C THR A 8 6.62 21.20 3.51
N GLN A 9 7.39 20.22 4.01
CA GLN A 9 7.69 18.99 3.28
C GLN A 9 6.41 18.18 2.97
N GLU A 10 5.51 18.03 3.95
CA GLU A 10 4.22 17.34 3.75
C GLU A 10 3.38 18.05 2.71
N ARG A 11 3.29 19.37 2.75
CA ARG A 11 2.54 20.16 1.75
C ARG A 11 3.07 19.97 0.33
N ILE A 12 4.40 19.88 0.16
CA ILE A 12 5.02 19.56 -1.14
C ILE A 12 4.64 18.16 -1.59
N LEU A 13 4.69 17.18 -0.70
CA LEU A 13 4.33 15.79 -1.03
C LEU A 13 2.84 15.65 -1.38
N ASP A 14 1.94 16.31 -0.66
CA ASP A 14 0.50 16.27 -0.94
C ASP A 14 0.18 16.91 -2.29
N ALA A 15 0.82 18.04 -2.63
CA ALA A 15 0.75 18.61 -3.97
C ALA A 15 1.29 17.67 -5.05
N ALA A 16 2.41 17.01 -4.78
CA ALA A 16 3.03 16.07 -5.70
C ALA A 16 2.12 14.86 -5.97
N ILE A 17 1.38 14.36 -4.96
CA ILE A 17 0.37 13.28 -5.16
C ILE A 17 -0.65 13.70 -6.21
N LYS A 18 -1.24 14.90 -6.08
CA LYS A 18 -2.24 15.40 -7.02
C LYS A 18 -1.66 15.53 -8.44
N VAL A 19 -0.49 16.17 -8.56
CA VAL A 19 0.13 16.40 -9.86
C VAL A 19 0.52 15.09 -10.55
N PHE A 20 1.21 14.19 -9.86
CA PHE A 20 1.61 12.90 -10.43
C PHE A 20 0.42 12.00 -10.75
N SER A 21 -0.60 11.95 -9.88
CA SER A 21 -1.80 11.14 -10.12
C SER A 21 -2.56 11.58 -11.37
N HIS A 22 -2.52 12.89 -11.68
CA HIS A 22 -3.21 13.48 -12.83
C HIS A 22 -2.36 13.39 -14.11
N LYS A 23 -1.14 13.97 -14.08
CA LYS A 23 -0.27 14.11 -15.26
C LYS A 23 0.61 12.88 -15.53
N GLY A 24 0.87 12.04 -14.52
CA GLY A 24 1.88 10.99 -14.58
C GLY A 24 3.31 11.50 -14.34
N TYR A 25 4.26 10.56 -14.17
CA TYR A 25 5.64 10.93 -13.85
C TYR A 25 6.33 11.73 -14.96
N HIS A 26 6.22 11.29 -16.22
CA HIS A 26 6.97 11.88 -17.33
C HIS A 26 6.56 13.32 -17.60
N GLU A 27 5.26 13.60 -17.66
CA GLU A 27 4.69 14.90 -18.00
C GLU A 27 4.76 15.91 -16.85
N THR A 28 5.01 15.45 -15.61
CA THR A 28 5.14 16.32 -14.44
C THR A 28 6.47 17.05 -14.44
N LYS A 29 6.42 18.38 -14.25
CA LYS A 29 7.57 19.25 -13.97
C LYS A 29 7.60 19.62 -12.50
N VAL A 30 8.79 19.92 -11.94
CA VAL A 30 8.90 20.40 -10.54
C VAL A 30 8.13 21.70 -10.35
N ASP A 31 8.06 22.53 -11.37
CA ASP A 31 7.33 23.80 -11.34
C ASP A 31 5.80 23.59 -11.17
N ASP A 32 5.24 22.51 -11.70
CA ASP A 32 3.83 22.14 -11.46
C ASP A 32 3.57 21.86 -9.96
N ILE A 33 4.55 21.22 -9.31
CA ILE A 33 4.46 20.90 -7.86
C ILE A 33 4.66 22.17 -7.03
N VAL A 34 5.54 23.08 -7.45
CA VAL A 34 5.74 24.39 -6.81
C VAL A 34 4.43 25.18 -6.81
N GLU A 35 3.75 25.24 -7.96
CA GLU A 35 2.48 25.94 -8.14
C GLU A 35 1.38 25.29 -7.26
N GLU A 36 1.17 23.99 -7.38
CA GLU A 36 0.13 23.26 -6.61
C GLU A 36 0.37 23.34 -5.09
N SER A 37 1.64 23.31 -4.64
CA SER A 37 1.97 23.37 -3.21
C SER A 37 1.92 24.78 -2.64
N ALA A 38 1.79 25.81 -3.46
CA ALA A 38 1.91 27.23 -3.07
C ALA A 38 3.19 27.49 -2.23
N THR A 39 4.31 26.83 -2.59
CA THR A 39 5.61 27.03 -1.96
C THR A 39 6.57 27.75 -2.91
N SER A 40 7.69 28.25 -2.40
CA SER A 40 8.72 28.79 -3.28
C SER A 40 9.51 27.66 -3.97
N LYS A 41 9.98 27.89 -5.19
CA LYS A 41 10.86 26.98 -5.93
C LYS A 41 12.10 26.60 -5.12
N GLY A 42 12.70 27.57 -4.42
CA GLY A 42 13.83 27.33 -3.53
C GLY A 42 13.49 26.40 -2.37
N ALA A 43 12.27 26.49 -1.81
CA ALA A 43 11.84 25.57 -0.75
C ALA A 43 11.69 24.14 -1.29
N VAL A 44 11.10 23.95 -2.47
CA VAL A 44 10.97 22.62 -3.07
C VAL A 44 12.35 21.98 -3.28
N TYR A 45 13.28 22.70 -3.90
CA TYR A 45 14.64 22.19 -4.16
C TYR A 45 15.47 22.01 -2.89
N PHE A 46 15.17 22.72 -1.82
CA PHE A 46 15.80 22.50 -0.51
C PHE A 46 15.44 21.12 0.08
N TYR A 47 14.19 20.71 -0.02
CA TYR A 47 13.74 19.41 0.49
C TYR A 47 13.98 18.25 -0.49
N PHE A 48 13.84 18.51 -1.78
CA PHE A 48 13.90 17.51 -2.83
C PHE A 48 14.76 18.00 -3.99
N PRO A 49 15.95 17.45 -4.21
CA PRO A 49 16.85 17.89 -5.28
C PRO A 49 16.27 17.80 -6.70
N GLY A 50 15.18 17.05 -6.87
CA GLY A 50 14.51 16.93 -8.17
C GLY A 50 13.25 16.06 -8.13
N LYS A 51 12.61 15.94 -9.30
CA LYS A 51 11.36 15.19 -9.49
C LYS A 51 11.45 13.73 -9.02
N GLN A 52 12.58 13.07 -9.29
CA GLN A 52 12.83 11.70 -8.92
C GLN A 52 12.77 11.51 -7.39
N GLN A 53 13.41 12.40 -6.62
CA GLN A 53 13.45 12.32 -5.17
C GLN A 53 12.07 12.57 -4.56
N ILE A 54 11.26 13.48 -5.14
CA ILE A 54 9.88 13.69 -4.72
C ILE A 54 9.07 12.41 -4.93
N PHE A 55 9.20 11.78 -6.10
CA PHE A 55 8.46 10.58 -6.45
C PHE A 55 8.83 9.38 -5.57
N LEU A 56 10.13 9.17 -5.33
CA LEU A 56 10.61 8.13 -4.42
C LEU A 56 10.13 8.35 -2.98
N ALA A 57 10.11 9.60 -2.51
CA ALA A 57 9.58 9.95 -1.19
C ALA A 57 8.08 9.66 -1.06
N LEU A 58 7.29 9.80 -2.14
CA LEU A 58 5.87 9.40 -2.14
C LEU A 58 5.71 7.88 -2.03
N ILE A 59 6.55 7.12 -2.73
CA ILE A 59 6.57 5.65 -2.64
C ILE A 59 6.88 5.23 -1.20
N ASP A 60 7.89 5.83 -0.56
CA ASP A 60 8.24 5.55 0.82
C ASP A 60 7.11 5.93 1.79
N LYS A 61 6.55 7.15 1.64
CA LYS A 61 5.43 7.62 2.46
C LYS A 61 4.25 6.63 2.42
N PHE A 62 3.90 6.14 1.23
CA PHE A 62 2.80 5.18 1.09
C PHE A 62 3.12 3.84 1.76
N ALA A 63 4.32 3.31 1.54
CA ALA A 63 4.77 2.06 2.15
C ALA A 63 4.78 2.14 3.69
N ASP A 64 5.22 3.27 4.24
CA ASP A 64 5.26 3.50 5.68
C ASP A 64 3.84 3.63 6.28
N VAL A 65 2.94 4.37 5.62
CA VAL A 65 1.53 4.46 6.03
C VAL A 65 0.88 3.08 6.04
N LEU A 66 1.06 2.30 4.97
CA LEU A 66 0.52 0.96 4.85
C LEU A 66 1.03 0.06 5.99
N GLN A 67 2.33 0.02 6.20
CA GLN A 67 2.92 -0.82 7.25
C GLN A 67 2.48 -0.40 8.65
N GLN A 68 2.47 0.90 8.97
CA GLN A 68 2.05 1.39 10.28
C GLN A 68 0.60 1.03 10.58
N ARG A 69 -0.29 1.15 9.59
CA ARG A 69 -1.70 0.76 9.75
C ARG A 69 -1.86 -0.74 9.97
N MET A 70 -1.12 -1.57 9.21
CA MET A 70 -1.13 -3.02 9.41
C MET A 70 -0.64 -3.39 10.81
N ILE A 71 0.50 -2.88 11.26
CA ILE A 71 1.04 -3.13 12.59
C ILE A 71 0.03 -2.73 13.68
N ALA A 72 -0.56 -1.54 13.58
CA ALA A 72 -1.53 -1.06 14.56
C ALA A 72 -2.76 -1.97 14.66
N ALA A 73 -3.23 -2.50 13.53
CA ALA A 73 -4.39 -3.39 13.49
C ALA A 73 -4.10 -4.76 14.11
N VAL A 74 -2.91 -5.33 13.90
CA VAL A 74 -2.60 -6.69 14.35
C VAL A 74 -2.01 -6.77 15.75
N THR A 75 -1.44 -5.67 16.27
CA THR A 75 -0.79 -5.64 17.60
C THR A 75 -1.69 -6.14 18.75
N PRO A 76 -2.99 -5.81 18.82
CA PRO A 76 -3.86 -6.26 19.92
C PRO A 76 -4.36 -7.70 19.76
N VAL A 77 -4.01 -8.40 18.66
CA VAL A 77 -4.55 -9.72 18.32
C VAL A 77 -3.50 -10.79 18.53
N ASN A 78 -3.91 -11.91 19.15
CA ASN A 78 -3.01 -13.06 19.43
C ASN A 78 -3.19 -14.23 18.44
N ASP A 79 -4.35 -14.35 17.79
CA ASP A 79 -4.66 -15.41 16.81
C ASP A 79 -3.97 -15.09 15.49
N GLY A 80 -3.17 -16.02 14.98
CA GLY A 80 -2.35 -15.81 13.78
C GLY A 80 -3.18 -15.66 12.52
N VAL A 81 -4.24 -16.46 12.35
CA VAL A 81 -5.17 -16.34 11.22
C VAL A 81 -5.91 -15.00 11.26
N GLU A 82 -6.33 -14.54 12.45
CA GLU A 82 -6.97 -13.23 12.59
C GLU A 82 -5.98 -12.08 12.28
N ARG A 83 -4.71 -12.20 12.66
CA ARG A 83 -3.66 -11.24 12.26
C ARG A 83 -3.50 -11.16 10.74
N VAL A 84 -3.40 -12.33 10.08
CA VAL A 84 -3.37 -12.38 8.61
C VAL A 84 -4.60 -11.73 8.00
N ASN A 85 -5.77 -12.04 8.52
CA ASN A 85 -7.05 -11.50 8.08
C ASN A 85 -7.08 -9.96 8.17
N LEU A 86 -6.72 -9.40 9.33
CA LEU A 86 -6.71 -7.95 9.56
C LEU A 86 -5.64 -7.25 8.72
N ALA A 87 -4.46 -7.85 8.55
CA ALA A 87 -3.41 -7.29 7.70
C ALA A 87 -3.87 -7.17 6.25
N LEU A 88 -4.52 -8.21 5.70
CA LEU A 88 -5.10 -8.19 4.35
C LEU A 88 -6.19 -7.14 4.21
N GLN A 89 -7.09 -7.07 5.18
CA GLN A 89 -8.17 -6.08 5.19
C GLN A 89 -7.62 -4.66 5.18
N VAL A 90 -6.76 -4.31 6.13
CA VAL A 90 -6.14 -2.97 6.25
C VAL A 90 -5.31 -2.62 5.02
N CYS A 91 -4.63 -3.59 4.42
CA CYS A 91 -3.90 -3.42 3.18
C CYS A 91 -4.83 -2.95 2.06
N LEU A 92 -5.91 -3.66 1.81
CA LEU A 92 -6.88 -3.36 0.75
C LEU A 92 -7.63 -2.05 1.01
N GLU A 93 -8.03 -1.78 2.25
CA GLU A 93 -8.65 -0.51 2.66
C GLU A 93 -7.69 0.68 2.47
N THR A 94 -6.40 0.49 2.76
CA THR A 94 -5.40 1.54 2.57
C THR A 94 -5.22 1.86 1.09
N PHE A 95 -5.17 0.87 0.22
CA PHE A 95 -5.17 1.09 -1.23
C PHE A 95 -6.44 1.83 -1.68
N ALA A 96 -7.61 1.45 -1.17
CA ALA A 96 -8.86 2.10 -1.51
C ALA A 96 -8.90 3.58 -1.07
N GLN A 97 -8.45 3.86 0.16
CA GLN A 97 -8.42 5.21 0.72
C GLN A 97 -7.40 6.13 0.01
N TYR A 98 -6.25 5.58 -0.39
CA TYR A 98 -5.15 6.35 -0.97
C TYR A 98 -4.93 6.02 -2.46
N ARG A 99 -6.02 6.02 -3.25
CA ARG A 99 -5.99 5.64 -4.68
C ARG A 99 -4.90 6.35 -5.49
N GLY A 100 -4.68 7.65 -5.25
CA GLY A 100 -3.63 8.42 -5.94
C GLY A 100 -2.23 7.87 -5.65
N LEU A 101 -1.93 7.57 -4.39
CA LEU A 101 -0.67 6.95 -3.99
C LEU A 101 -0.56 5.49 -4.49
N ALA A 102 -1.65 4.73 -4.46
CA ALA A 102 -1.69 3.38 -5.04
C ALA A 102 -1.35 3.40 -6.53
N LYS A 103 -1.88 4.37 -7.29
CA LYS A 103 -1.55 4.58 -8.72
C LYS A 103 -0.07 4.88 -8.91
N ILE A 104 0.50 5.76 -8.09
CA ILE A 104 1.93 6.10 -8.13
C ILE A 104 2.76 4.84 -7.84
N PHE A 105 2.46 4.14 -6.77
CA PHE A 105 3.22 3.01 -6.27
C PHE A 105 3.17 1.79 -7.21
N LEU A 106 1.97 1.36 -7.62
CA LEU A 106 1.78 0.11 -8.35
C LEU A 106 1.90 0.27 -9.87
N VAL A 107 1.61 1.47 -10.38
CA VAL A 107 1.48 1.69 -11.83
C VAL A 107 2.59 2.57 -12.37
N GLN A 108 2.73 3.77 -11.81
CA GLN A 108 3.61 4.78 -12.41
C GLN A 108 5.09 4.54 -12.10
N ALA A 109 5.41 3.81 -11.03
CA ALA A 109 6.79 3.46 -10.68
C ALA A 109 7.38 2.37 -11.59
N VAL A 110 6.56 1.66 -12.36
CA VAL A 110 7.00 0.57 -13.23
C VAL A 110 7.64 1.13 -14.51
N GLY A 111 8.82 0.61 -14.88
CA GLY A 111 9.49 0.98 -16.13
C GLY A 111 10.19 2.35 -16.13
N LEU A 112 10.33 3.00 -14.98
CA LEU A 112 11.01 4.30 -14.86
C LEU A 112 12.54 4.21 -14.75
N GLY A 113 13.11 3.00 -14.86
CA GLY A 113 14.55 2.76 -14.80
C GLY A 113 15.02 2.14 -13.49
N ALA A 114 16.32 1.81 -13.43
CA ALA A 114 16.92 0.96 -12.39
C ALA A 114 16.67 1.42 -10.95
N VAL A 115 16.69 2.72 -10.68
CA VAL A 115 16.48 3.27 -9.33
C VAL A 115 15.07 2.94 -8.82
N PHE A 116 14.07 3.06 -9.67
CA PHE A 116 12.67 2.75 -9.33
C PHE A 116 12.44 1.25 -9.23
N GLU A 117 13.05 0.46 -10.12
CA GLU A 117 12.97 -1.01 -10.05
C GLU A 117 13.62 -1.55 -8.77
N THR A 118 14.79 -1.03 -8.38
CA THR A 118 15.42 -1.39 -7.11
C THR A 118 14.52 -1.07 -5.93
N LYS A 119 13.92 0.12 -5.93
CA LYS A 119 12.98 0.54 -4.88
C LYS A 119 11.75 -0.35 -4.82
N ARG A 120 11.18 -0.69 -5.97
CA ARG A 120 10.03 -1.58 -6.08
C ARG A 120 10.33 -2.96 -5.51
N LEU A 121 11.47 -3.56 -5.88
CA LEU A 121 11.90 -4.85 -5.36
C LEU A 121 12.09 -4.82 -3.83
N GLN A 122 12.76 -3.81 -3.29
CA GLN A 122 12.93 -3.65 -1.83
C GLN A 122 11.59 -3.63 -1.10
N LEU A 123 10.58 -2.96 -1.65
CA LEU A 123 9.25 -2.89 -1.04
C LEU A 123 8.47 -4.19 -1.22
N HIS A 124 8.62 -4.88 -2.35
CA HIS A 124 8.08 -6.21 -2.53
C HIS A 124 8.61 -7.19 -1.48
N ASP A 125 9.94 -7.22 -1.28
CA ASP A 125 10.57 -8.07 -0.27
C ASP A 125 10.10 -7.71 1.16
N ARG A 126 10.00 -6.39 1.45
CA ARG A 126 9.48 -5.90 2.74
C ARG A 126 8.07 -6.40 3.02
N PHE A 127 7.15 -6.28 2.08
CA PHE A 127 5.75 -6.70 2.28
C PHE A 127 5.55 -8.22 2.19
N ALA A 128 6.29 -8.91 1.32
CA ALA A 128 6.32 -10.37 1.30
C ALA A 128 6.81 -10.92 2.64
N GLY A 129 7.85 -10.31 3.22
CA GLY A 129 8.34 -10.65 4.55
C GLY A 129 7.29 -10.47 5.66
N VAL A 130 6.46 -9.43 5.60
CA VAL A 130 5.35 -9.22 6.54
C VAL A 130 4.30 -10.32 6.41
N ILE A 131 3.87 -10.64 5.18
CA ILE A 131 2.90 -11.73 4.93
C ILE A 131 3.48 -13.05 5.44
N LYS A 132 4.73 -13.35 5.06
CA LYS A 132 5.43 -14.55 5.48
C LYS A 132 5.47 -14.70 7.00
N SER A 133 5.83 -13.63 7.74
CA SER A 133 5.94 -13.72 9.20
C SER A 133 4.61 -14.05 9.87
N TYR A 134 3.50 -13.48 9.41
CA TYR A 134 2.17 -13.79 9.96
C TYR A 134 1.70 -15.20 9.60
N LEU A 135 2.04 -15.72 8.41
CA LEU A 135 1.78 -17.12 8.07
C LEU A 135 2.62 -18.08 8.90
N ASP A 136 3.91 -17.76 9.13
CA ASP A 136 4.79 -18.56 9.99
C ASP A 136 4.26 -18.60 11.44
N GLU A 137 3.74 -17.47 11.96
CA GLU A 137 3.10 -17.41 13.28
C GLU A 137 1.84 -18.28 13.34
N ALA A 138 0.99 -18.27 12.31
CA ALA A 138 -0.20 -19.11 12.25
C ALA A 138 0.14 -20.61 12.16
N ILE A 139 1.21 -20.98 11.45
CA ILE A 139 1.74 -22.36 11.43
C ILE A 139 2.25 -22.75 12.82
N ALA A 140 3.05 -21.91 13.46
CA ALA A 140 3.59 -22.16 14.80
C ALA A 140 2.49 -22.30 15.85
N GLY A 141 1.37 -21.58 15.70
CA GLY A 141 0.15 -21.71 16.52
C GLY A 141 -0.69 -22.93 16.20
N GLY A 142 -0.37 -23.71 15.16
CA GLY A 142 -1.18 -24.85 14.72
C GLY A 142 -2.52 -24.49 14.09
N GLU A 143 -2.66 -23.25 13.63
CA GLU A 143 -3.90 -22.72 13.04
C GLU A 143 -4.03 -23.04 11.55
N ILE A 144 -2.90 -23.22 10.86
CA ILE A 144 -2.80 -23.70 9.47
C ILE A 144 -1.72 -24.77 9.36
N GLU A 145 -1.87 -25.67 8.38
CA GLU A 145 -0.87 -26.68 8.08
C GLU A 145 0.43 -26.07 7.54
N PRO A 146 1.59 -26.74 7.73
CA PRO A 146 2.85 -26.28 7.16
C PRO A 146 2.79 -26.14 5.63
N ILE A 147 3.18 -24.98 5.14
CA ILE A 147 3.23 -24.62 3.70
C ILE A 147 4.50 -23.84 3.42
N ASP A 148 4.84 -23.65 2.15
CA ASP A 148 5.90 -22.72 1.74
C ASP A 148 5.39 -21.27 1.82
N THR A 149 5.61 -20.66 2.99
CA THR A 149 5.12 -19.29 3.29
C THR A 149 5.77 -18.22 2.44
N GLU A 150 6.99 -18.44 1.93
CA GLU A 150 7.67 -17.51 1.04
C GLU A 150 6.99 -17.47 -0.33
N VAL A 151 6.76 -18.65 -0.95
CA VAL A 151 6.07 -18.75 -2.24
C VAL A 151 4.65 -18.19 -2.15
N ILE A 152 3.93 -18.54 -1.07
CA ILE A 152 2.57 -18.02 -0.83
C ILE A 152 2.56 -16.52 -0.66
N ALA A 153 3.52 -15.92 0.06
CA ALA A 153 3.60 -14.48 0.23
C ALA A 153 3.72 -13.74 -1.12
N TYR A 154 4.60 -14.20 -2.01
CA TYR A 154 4.72 -13.62 -3.35
C TYR A 154 3.47 -13.86 -4.22
N ALA A 155 2.84 -15.03 -4.14
CA ALA A 155 1.60 -15.31 -4.85
C ALA A 155 0.46 -14.38 -4.40
N TRP A 156 0.33 -14.14 -3.09
CA TRP A 156 -0.65 -13.22 -2.52
C TRP A 156 -0.40 -11.78 -2.94
N MET A 157 0.87 -11.35 -2.92
CA MET A 157 1.23 -10.02 -3.44
C MET A 157 0.83 -9.84 -4.90
N GLY A 158 1.07 -10.87 -5.74
CA GLY A 158 0.65 -10.85 -7.14
C GLY A 158 -0.87 -10.72 -7.28
N ALA A 159 -1.64 -11.50 -6.53
CA ALA A 159 -3.10 -11.45 -6.55
C ALA A 159 -3.64 -10.08 -6.10
N ILE A 160 -3.11 -9.54 -5.00
CA ILE A 160 -3.50 -8.21 -4.48
C ILE A 160 -3.15 -7.13 -5.49
N ASN A 161 -1.91 -7.12 -5.99
CA ASN A 161 -1.43 -6.11 -6.92
C ASN A 161 -2.28 -6.07 -8.20
N GLU A 162 -2.56 -7.23 -8.81
CA GLU A 162 -3.33 -7.29 -10.06
C GLU A 162 -4.75 -6.73 -9.90
N VAL A 163 -5.44 -7.10 -8.81
CA VAL A 163 -6.78 -6.63 -8.55
C VAL A 163 -6.80 -5.12 -8.24
N VAL A 164 -5.84 -4.64 -7.44
CA VAL A 164 -5.73 -3.21 -7.12
C VAL A 164 -5.35 -2.39 -8.36
N ILE A 165 -4.40 -2.86 -9.18
CA ILE A 165 -4.02 -2.20 -10.44
C ILE A 165 -5.23 -2.05 -11.35
N ARG A 166 -6.01 -3.14 -11.56
CA ARG A 166 -7.22 -3.09 -12.37
C ARG A 166 -8.21 -2.06 -11.84
N TRP A 167 -8.48 -2.06 -10.52
CA TRP A 167 -9.36 -1.07 -9.91
C TRP A 167 -8.84 0.37 -10.09
N VAL A 168 -7.54 0.60 -9.90
CA VAL A 168 -6.92 1.93 -10.09
C VAL A 168 -7.14 2.46 -11.50
N TYR A 169 -7.03 1.59 -12.53
CA TYR A 169 -7.23 1.97 -13.93
C TYR A 169 -8.70 2.13 -14.33
N THR A 170 -9.54 1.19 -13.93
CA THR A 170 -10.90 1.08 -14.47
C THR A 170 -11.99 1.55 -13.51
N GLY A 171 -11.66 1.75 -12.22
CA GLY A 171 -12.63 1.95 -11.15
C GLY A 171 -13.40 0.68 -10.75
N GLN A 172 -13.12 -0.47 -11.40
CA GLN A 172 -13.84 -1.71 -11.19
C GLN A 172 -12.88 -2.91 -10.96
N PRO A 173 -13.25 -3.88 -10.10
CA PRO A 173 -14.39 -3.85 -9.18
C PRO A 173 -14.23 -2.77 -8.10
N GLU A 174 -15.32 -2.23 -7.59
CA GLU A 174 -15.28 -1.27 -6.48
C GLU A 174 -14.69 -1.92 -5.21
N PRO A 175 -13.98 -1.15 -4.34
CA PRO A 175 -13.31 -1.68 -3.15
C PRO A 175 -14.22 -2.51 -2.25
N GLU A 176 -15.47 -2.09 -2.05
CA GLU A 176 -16.47 -2.78 -1.22
C GLU A 176 -16.79 -4.18 -1.76
N ARG A 177 -16.82 -4.31 -3.08
CA ARG A 177 -17.05 -5.61 -3.76
C ARG A 177 -15.79 -6.46 -3.81
N LEU A 178 -14.60 -5.84 -3.76
CA LEU A 178 -13.31 -6.49 -3.95
C LEU A 178 -12.77 -7.12 -2.65
N ILE A 179 -12.86 -6.41 -1.53
CA ILE A 179 -12.13 -6.75 -0.30
C ILE A 179 -12.55 -8.12 0.24
N THR A 180 -13.84 -8.34 0.44
CA THR A 180 -14.34 -9.58 1.06
C THR A 180 -14.02 -10.84 0.26
N PRO A 181 -14.29 -10.94 -1.06
CA PRO A 181 -14.00 -12.16 -1.81
C PRO A 181 -12.50 -12.40 -2.00
N LEU A 182 -11.69 -11.35 -2.19
CA LEU A 182 -10.23 -11.50 -2.33
C LEU A 182 -9.63 -12.02 -1.02
N ARG A 183 -9.97 -11.43 0.11
CA ARG A 183 -9.56 -11.89 1.44
C ARG A 183 -9.93 -13.35 1.68
N ALA A 184 -11.19 -13.71 1.43
CA ALA A 184 -11.66 -15.09 1.60
C ALA A 184 -10.92 -16.07 0.68
N MET A 185 -10.62 -15.70 -0.55
CA MET A 185 -9.84 -16.49 -1.49
C MET A 185 -8.43 -16.74 -0.96
N LEU A 186 -7.75 -15.68 -0.50
CA LEU A 186 -6.38 -15.77 0.02
C LEU A 186 -6.33 -16.66 1.27
N LEU A 187 -7.20 -16.47 2.25
CA LEU A 187 -7.25 -17.29 3.46
C LEU A 187 -7.55 -18.77 3.15
N ARG A 188 -8.45 -19.06 2.20
CA ARG A 188 -8.73 -20.43 1.76
C ARG A 188 -7.52 -21.08 1.08
N SER A 189 -6.69 -20.32 0.37
CA SER A 189 -5.50 -20.85 -0.30
C SER A 189 -4.46 -21.41 0.67
N VAL A 190 -4.52 -21.04 1.93
CA VAL A 190 -3.64 -21.56 3.01
C VAL A 190 -4.38 -22.50 3.97
N GLY A 191 -5.55 -23.01 3.56
CA GLY A 191 -6.26 -24.04 4.29
C GLY A 191 -7.19 -23.53 5.40
N VAL A 192 -7.44 -22.20 5.53
CA VAL A 192 -8.38 -21.69 6.52
C VAL A 192 -9.81 -22.11 6.15
N PRO A 193 -10.55 -22.83 7.02
CA PRO A 193 -11.90 -23.32 6.72
C PRO A 193 -12.90 -22.18 6.51
N ALA A 194 -13.88 -22.37 5.64
CA ALA A 194 -14.90 -21.37 5.34
C ALA A 194 -15.65 -20.91 6.60
N ALA A 195 -16.02 -21.82 7.49
CA ALA A 195 -16.67 -21.52 8.76
C ALA A 195 -15.82 -20.59 9.66
N ARG A 196 -14.48 -20.76 9.64
CA ARG A 196 -13.57 -19.89 10.39
C ARG A 196 -13.53 -18.49 9.75
N ILE A 197 -13.46 -18.41 8.40
CA ILE A 197 -13.44 -17.12 7.69
C ILE A 197 -14.72 -16.31 7.97
N GLU A 198 -15.87 -16.96 8.09
CA GLU A 198 -17.14 -16.31 8.43
C GLU A 198 -17.16 -15.74 9.86
N GLN A 199 -16.41 -16.34 10.77
CA GLN A 199 -16.29 -15.89 12.17
C GLN A 199 -15.27 -14.76 12.37
N LEU A 200 -14.34 -14.57 11.40
CA LEU A 200 -13.36 -13.49 11.45
C LEU A 200 -14.04 -12.13 11.37
N SER A 201 -13.42 -11.13 12.00
CA SER A 201 -13.99 -9.78 12.13
C SER A 201 -14.63 -9.26 10.83
N PRO A 202 -15.87 -8.77 10.89
CA PRO A 202 -16.55 -8.24 9.72
C PRO A 202 -15.78 -7.03 9.16
N THR A 203 -15.80 -6.91 7.83
CA THR A 203 -15.18 -5.78 7.14
C THR A 203 -15.79 -4.47 7.63
N PRO A 204 -15.02 -3.51 8.21
CA PRO A 204 -15.53 -2.17 8.45
C PRO A 204 -15.96 -1.55 7.11
N THR A 205 -17.09 -0.86 7.13
CA THR A 205 -17.59 -0.17 5.95
C THR A 205 -16.66 1.00 5.63
N ILE A 206 -16.03 0.95 4.45
CA ILE A 206 -15.22 2.07 3.96
C ILE A 206 -16.15 3.23 3.68
N THR A 207 -16.16 4.23 4.55
CA THR A 207 -16.70 5.54 4.18
C THR A 207 -15.67 6.22 3.31
N SER A 208 -15.88 6.24 1.99
CA SER A 208 -15.07 7.05 1.07
C SER A 208 -15.19 8.51 1.51
N LYS A 209 -14.12 9.05 2.04
CA LYS A 209 -13.95 10.51 2.08
C LYS A 209 -13.31 10.89 0.75
N ASP A 210 -14.15 11.04 -0.27
CA ASP A 210 -13.78 11.81 -1.44
C ASP A 210 -13.57 13.26 -1.01
N ASN A 211 -12.30 13.71 -1.09
CA ASN A 211 -11.96 15.08 -1.44
C ASN A 211 -10.53 15.12 -1.99
#